data_5fbb19a4d14d321ae35552bc4cfaea21
#
_entry.id   5fbb19a4d14d321ae35552bc4cfaea21
#
_cell.length_a   1.000
_cell.length_b   1.000
_cell.length_c   1.000
_cell.angle_alpha   90.00
_cell.angle_beta   90.00
_cell.angle_gamma   90.00
#
_symmetry.space_group_name_H-M   'P 1'
#
loop_
_entity.id
_entity.type
_entity.pdbx_description
1 polymer ?
#
loop_
_entity_poly.entity_id
_entity_poly.type
_entity_poly.pdbx_seq_one_letter_code
_entity_poly.pdbx_strand_id
1 'polypeptide(L)'
;MYKKQMKIQKIVCFLVLAASVVVFLYSLGIMTDLYDSLYYTIPNKDNLDRSRVDGARVYYDMQPFNQQFLHFGIGLILCAVLLFLTNTNTRRRYYVSNIIAVVVNAAVNVYVAVWAHAQILAFKAQFLQVDFEALKKFADRQHTLYTESTFWFDVHVAVFAFAIIANVLLIANMIWKFQLMKEEKQLIEAGKGAVA
;
A
#
# COMPACT_ATOMS: atom_id res chain seq x y z
N MET A 1 -19.49 25.43 9.20
CA MET A 1 -19.17 24.22 8.35
C MET A 1 -17.67 23.94 8.26
N TYR A 2 -16.81 24.94 8.03
CA TYR A 2 -15.35 24.78 7.87
C TYR A 2 -14.65 24.05 9.04
N LYS A 3 -14.96 24.37 10.30
CA LYS A 3 -14.39 23.67 11.47
C LYS A 3 -14.70 22.16 11.46
N LYS A 4 -15.91 21.76 11.02
CA LYS A 4 -16.30 20.34 10.89
C LYS A 4 -15.53 19.65 9.79
N GLN A 5 -15.40 20.29 8.62
CA GLN A 5 -14.62 19.79 7.49
C GLN A 5 -13.15 19.58 7.89
N MET A 6 -12.52 20.55 8.57
CA MET A 6 -11.12 20.42 9.03
C MET A 6 -10.92 19.28 10.04
N LYS A 7 -11.90 19.02 10.91
CA LYS A 7 -11.85 17.87 11.83
C LYS A 7 -11.89 16.55 11.04
N ILE A 8 -12.80 16.45 10.08
CA ILE A 8 -12.90 15.27 9.20
C ILE A 8 -11.62 15.10 8.38
N GLN A 9 -11.05 16.19 7.86
CA GLN A 9 -9.79 16.14 7.12
C GLN A 9 -8.64 15.53 7.93
N LYS A 10 -8.52 15.90 9.21
CA LYS A 10 -7.51 15.30 10.11
C LYS A 10 -7.74 13.79 10.27
N ILE A 11 -8.99 13.37 10.47
CA ILE A 11 -9.34 11.95 10.61
C ILE A 11 -9.02 11.20 9.34
N VAL A 12 -9.39 11.72 8.17
CA VAL A 12 -9.15 11.06 6.88
C VAL A 12 -7.64 10.99 6.56
N CYS A 13 -6.88 12.06 6.83
CA CYS A 13 -5.42 12.01 6.66
C CYS A 13 -4.77 10.98 7.59
N PHE A 14 -5.27 10.85 8.83
CA PHE A 14 -4.82 9.81 9.75
C PHE A 14 -5.19 8.40 9.24
N LEU A 15 -6.39 8.23 8.68
CA LEU A 15 -6.84 6.97 8.09
C LEU A 15 -5.93 6.55 6.92
N VAL A 16 -5.53 7.50 6.06
CA VAL A 16 -4.59 7.24 4.96
C VAL A 16 -3.22 6.83 5.50
N LEU A 17 -2.73 7.49 6.56
CA LEU A 17 -1.49 7.10 7.21
C LEU A 17 -1.58 5.68 7.79
N ALA A 18 -2.67 5.36 8.49
CA ALA A 18 -2.91 4.02 9.02
C ALA A 18 -2.97 2.96 7.90
N ALA A 19 -3.64 3.26 6.79
CA ALA A 19 -3.69 2.37 5.64
C ALA A 19 -2.31 2.14 5.01
N SER A 20 -1.49 3.19 4.90
CA SER A 20 -0.11 3.09 4.41
C SER A 20 0.77 2.22 5.33
N VAL A 21 0.59 2.33 6.64
CA VAL A 21 1.26 1.46 7.63
C VAL A 21 0.80 0.00 7.46
N VAL A 22 -0.48 -0.24 7.23
CA VAL A 22 -1.00 -1.60 6.98
C VAL A 22 -0.41 -2.19 5.71
N VAL A 23 -0.29 -1.42 4.61
CA VAL A 23 0.38 -1.87 3.38
C VAL A 23 1.86 -2.20 3.64
N PHE A 24 2.56 -1.37 4.42
CA PHE A 24 3.94 -1.63 4.80
C PHE A 24 4.09 -2.90 5.65
N LEU A 25 3.24 -3.10 6.68
CA LEU A 25 3.25 -4.31 7.49
C LEU A 25 2.94 -5.56 6.64
N TYR A 26 2.03 -5.44 5.69
CA TYR A 26 1.75 -6.51 4.73
C TYR A 26 2.98 -6.81 3.85
N SER A 27 3.70 -5.80 3.37
CA SER A 27 4.92 -6.02 2.58
C SER A 27 6.03 -6.70 3.38
N LEU A 28 6.13 -6.42 4.69
CA LEU A 28 7.00 -7.16 5.60
C LEU A 28 6.54 -8.61 5.76
N GLY A 29 5.23 -8.85 5.95
CA GLY A 29 4.69 -10.19 6.12
C GLY A 29 4.96 -11.10 4.91
N ILE A 30 4.72 -10.61 3.69
CA ILE A 30 4.98 -11.40 2.48
C ILE A 30 6.49 -11.65 2.26
N MET A 31 7.35 -10.75 2.75
CA MET A 31 8.81 -10.89 2.62
C MET A 31 9.41 -11.82 3.68
N THR A 32 8.91 -11.77 4.92
CA THR A 32 9.54 -12.42 6.08
C THR A 32 8.84 -13.71 6.54
N ASP A 33 7.77 -14.11 5.87
CA ASP A 33 7.07 -15.36 6.17
C ASP A 33 7.83 -16.59 5.64
N LEU A 34 7.28 -17.78 5.85
CA LEU A 34 7.86 -19.07 5.45
C LEU A 34 8.19 -19.19 3.95
N TYR A 35 7.71 -18.26 3.13
CA TYR A 35 8.12 -18.14 1.72
C TYR A 35 9.61 -17.80 1.54
N ASP A 36 10.22 -17.09 2.48
CA ASP A 36 11.63 -16.72 2.44
C ASP A 36 12.57 -17.79 3.03
N SER A 37 12.03 -18.72 3.83
CA SER A 37 12.84 -19.69 4.55
C SER A 37 13.68 -20.57 3.60
N LEU A 38 13.13 -20.97 2.46
CA LEU A 38 13.84 -21.74 1.44
C LEU A 38 14.91 -20.92 0.73
N TYR A 39 14.66 -19.64 0.47
CA TYR A 39 15.65 -18.74 -0.12
C TYR A 39 16.90 -18.60 0.74
N TYR A 40 16.74 -18.47 2.05
CA TYR A 40 17.88 -18.34 2.97
C TYR A 40 18.57 -19.68 3.27
N THR A 41 17.83 -20.78 3.23
CA THR A 41 18.39 -22.12 3.48
C THR A 41 19.20 -22.62 2.29
N ILE A 42 18.84 -22.22 1.06
CA ILE A 42 19.49 -22.63 -0.17
C ILE A 42 20.20 -21.41 -0.77
N PRO A 43 21.48 -21.20 -0.50
CA PRO A 43 22.19 -19.96 -0.86
C PRO A 43 22.42 -19.81 -2.38
N ASN A 44 22.11 -20.81 -3.19
CA ASN A 44 22.33 -20.77 -4.63
C ASN A 44 21.13 -21.34 -5.39
N LYS A 45 20.65 -20.59 -6.39
CA LYS A 45 19.57 -20.99 -7.30
C LYS A 45 19.82 -22.35 -7.97
N ASP A 46 21.07 -22.63 -8.33
CA ASP A 46 21.47 -23.89 -8.93
C ASP A 46 21.30 -25.10 -7.98
N ASN A 47 21.37 -24.86 -6.67
CA ASN A 47 21.12 -25.89 -5.66
C ASN A 47 19.63 -26.21 -5.53
N LEU A 48 18.75 -25.24 -5.76
CA LEU A 48 17.32 -25.45 -5.78
C LEU A 48 16.90 -26.31 -7.00
N ASP A 49 17.47 -26.03 -8.17
CA ASP A 49 17.23 -26.84 -9.36
C ASP A 49 17.72 -28.29 -9.16
N ARG A 50 18.79 -28.49 -8.39
CA ARG A 50 19.27 -29.81 -7.98
C ARG A 50 18.38 -30.51 -6.94
N SER A 51 17.54 -29.77 -6.22
CA SER A 51 16.60 -30.33 -5.22
C SER A 51 15.52 -31.20 -5.86
N ARG A 52 15.28 -31.08 -7.16
CA ARG A 52 14.22 -31.75 -7.92
C ARG A 52 12.83 -31.48 -7.38
N VAL A 53 12.61 -30.28 -6.84
CA VAL A 53 11.29 -29.81 -6.41
C VAL A 53 10.73 -28.91 -7.49
N ASP A 54 9.78 -29.43 -8.27
CA ASP A 54 9.15 -28.69 -9.34
C ASP A 54 8.42 -27.46 -8.77
N GLY A 55 8.55 -26.32 -9.47
CA GLY A 55 7.93 -25.04 -9.07
C GLY A 55 8.65 -24.28 -7.95
N ALA A 56 9.62 -24.88 -7.23
CA ALA A 56 10.28 -24.24 -6.09
C ALA A 56 11.07 -22.97 -6.45
N ARG A 57 11.31 -22.70 -7.74
CA ARG A 57 11.97 -21.50 -8.23
C ARG A 57 11.23 -20.21 -7.83
N VAL A 58 9.92 -20.28 -7.59
CA VAL A 58 9.09 -19.13 -7.15
C VAL A 58 9.68 -18.43 -5.93
N TYR A 59 10.28 -19.16 -4.98
CA TYR A 59 10.89 -18.59 -3.77
C TYR A 59 12.07 -17.65 -4.07
N TYR A 60 12.77 -17.84 -5.19
CA TYR A 60 13.82 -16.93 -5.66
C TYR A 60 13.26 -15.80 -6.51
N ASP A 61 12.33 -16.12 -7.38
CA ASP A 61 11.79 -15.16 -8.34
C ASP A 61 10.91 -14.09 -7.63
N MET A 62 10.41 -14.38 -6.42
CA MET A 62 9.69 -13.42 -5.57
C MET A 62 10.61 -12.38 -4.92
N GLN A 63 11.89 -12.64 -4.68
CA GLN A 63 12.74 -11.78 -3.86
C GLN A 63 12.88 -10.34 -4.39
N PRO A 64 13.14 -10.10 -5.69
CA PRO A 64 13.18 -8.75 -6.22
C PRO A 64 11.87 -7.99 -6.04
N PHE A 65 10.73 -8.68 -6.21
CA PHE A 65 9.42 -8.10 -5.94
C PHE A 65 9.26 -7.75 -4.46
N ASN A 66 9.57 -8.66 -3.55
CA ASN A 66 9.43 -8.45 -2.11
C ASN A 66 10.24 -7.22 -1.65
N GLN A 67 11.48 -7.09 -2.10
CA GLN A 67 12.34 -5.95 -1.79
C GLN A 67 11.76 -4.64 -2.35
N GLN A 68 11.33 -4.64 -3.60
CA GLN A 68 10.75 -3.46 -4.23
C GLN A 68 9.43 -3.05 -3.57
N PHE A 69 8.59 -4.02 -3.21
CA PHE A 69 7.32 -3.76 -2.53
C PHE A 69 7.51 -3.18 -1.13
N LEU A 70 8.52 -3.66 -0.40
CA LEU A 70 8.91 -3.08 0.88
C LEU A 70 9.30 -1.60 0.73
N HIS A 71 10.12 -1.26 -0.27
CA HIS A 71 10.50 0.13 -0.54
C HIS A 71 9.28 1.00 -0.89
N PHE A 72 8.34 0.47 -1.68
CA PHE A 72 7.08 1.18 -1.94
C PHE A 72 6.26 1.37 -0.65
N GLY A 73 6.19 0.39 0.23
CA GLY A 73 5.52 0.51 1.53
C GLY A 73 6.10 1.66 2.38
N ILE A 74 7.43 1.77 2.43
CA ILE A 74 8.12 2.91 3.09
C ILE A 74 7.75 4.23 2.40
N GLY A 75 7.79 4.27 1.06
CA GLY A 75 7.42 5.44 0.27
C GLY A 75 5.99 5.90 0.53
N LEU A 76 5.04 4.97 0.63
CA LEU A 76 3.64 5.27 0.98
C LEU A 76 3.50 5.91 2.36
N ILE A 77 4.22 5.43 3.37
CA ILE A 77 4.23 6.05 4.70
C ILE A 77 4.78 7.47 4.62
N LEU A 78 5.89 7.71 3.92
CA LEU A 78 6.47 9.04 3.76
C LEU A 78 5.50 10.00 3.05
N CYS A 79 4.85 9.55 1.97
CA CYS A 79 3.82 10.33 1.28
C CYS A 79 2.64 10.65 2.21
N ALA A 80 2.17 9.70 3.01
CA ALA A 80 1.07 9.90 3.94
C ALA A 80 1.44 10.85 5.10
N VAL A 81 2.69 10.80 5.59
CA VAL A 81 3.20 11.77 6.58
C VAL A 81 3.24 13.17 6.01
N LEU A 82 3.77 13.35 4.79
CA LEU A 82 3.78 14.65 4.11
C LEU A 82 2.36 15.16 3.86
N LEU A 83 1.45 14.28 3.44
CA LEU A 83 0.03 14.59 3.30
C LEU A 83 -0.56 15.07 4.63
N PHE A 84 -0.32 14.37 5.72
CA PHE A 84 -0.81 14.72 7.04
C PHE A 84 -0.29 16.09 7.48
N LEU A 85 1.01 16.34 7.36
CA LEU A 85 1.62 17.61 7.75
C LEU A 85 1.10 18.80 6.93
N THR A 86 0.91 18.61 5.62
CA THR A 86 0.44 19.69 4.74
C THR A 86 -1.06 19.95 4.87
N ASN A 87 -1.87 18.89 5.07
CA ASN A 87 -3.33 18.98 5.02
C ASN A 87 -4.01 19.16 6.38
N THR A 88 -3.31 18.99 7.49
CA THR A 88 -3.87 19.22 8.83
C THR A 88 -3.62 20.64 9.35
N ASN A 89 -2.82 21.43 8.63
CA ASN A 89 -2.58 22.83 8.96
C ASN A 89 -3.80 23.70 8.57
N THR A 90 -4.21 24.61 9.44
CA THR A 90 -5.37 25.49 9.24
C THR A 90 -5.12 26.67 8.32
N ARG A 91 -3.87 26.91 7.91
CA ARG A 91 -3.51 28.07 7.06
C ARG A 91 -3.94 27.86 5.62
N ARG A 92 -4.81 28.75 5.11
CA ARG A 92 -5.36 28.68 3.74
C ARG A 92 -4.33 28.93 2.62
N ARG A 93 -3.24 29.63 2.91
CA ARG A 93 -2.24 30.00 1.88
C ARG A 93 -1.47 28.82 1.27
N TYR A 94 -1.53 27.62 1.83
CA TYR A 94 -0.91 26.42 1.30
C TYR A 94 -1.87 25.52 0.52
N TYR A 95 -2.92 26.10 -0.01
CA TYR A 95 -3.98 25.37 -0.68
C TYR A 95 -3.51 24.55 -1.89
N VAL A 96 -2.65 25.11 -2.75
CA VAL A 96 -2.13 24.42 -3.93
C VAL A 96 -1.27 23.22 -3.52
N SER A 97 -0.39 23.38 -2.52
CA SER A 97 0.42 22.28 -2.00
C SER A 97 -0.43 21.16 -1.38
N ASN A 98 -1.56 21.51 -0.76
CA ASN A 98 -2.50 20.53 -0.23
C ASN A 98 -3.14 19.68 -1.33
N ILE A 99 -3.50 20.29 -2.46
CA ILE A 99 -4.04 19.58 -3.64
C ILE A 99 -2.98 18.64 -4.20
N ILE A 100 -1.77 19.17 -4.44
CA ILE A 100 -0.66 18.37 -5.00
C ILE A 100 -0.39 17.17 -4.08
N ALA A 101 -0.31 17.37 -2.77
CA ALA A 101 -0.08 16.29 -1.82
C ALA A 101 -1.19 15.21 -1.87
N VAL A 102 -2.46 15.61 -2.01
CA VAL A 102 -3.59 14.67 -2.14
C VAL A 102 -3.51 13.89 -3.45
N VAL A 103 -3.26 14.58 -4.58
CA VAL A 103 -3.18 13.96 -5.90
C VAL A 103 -2.00 12.99 -5.98
N VAL A 104 -0.82 13.42 -5.53
CA VAL A 104 0.38 12.57 -5.52
C VAL A 104 0.16 11.34 -4.63
N ASN A 105 -0.35 11.53 -3.41
CA ASN A 105 -0.60 10.41 -2.51
C ASN A 105 -1.60 9.41 -3.12
N ALA A 106 -2.71 9.88 -3.70
CA ALA A 106 -3.69 9.01 -4.32
C ALA A 106 -3.12 8.28 -5.54
N ALA A 107 -2.38 8.97 -6.41
CA ALA A 107 -1.76 8.37 -7.59
C ALA A 107 -0.75 7.28 -7.23
N VAL A 108 0.12 7.54 -6.24
CA VAL A 108 1.12 6.57 -5.78
C VAL A 108 0.44 5.35 -5.14
N ASN A 109 -0.60 5.55 -4.32
CA ASN A 109 -1.35 4.43 -3.72
C ASN A 109 -2.01 3.55 -4.79
N VAL A 110 -2.67 4.15 -5.80
CA VAL A 110 -3.29 3.38 -6.90
C VAL A 110 -2.23 2.65 -7.71
N TYR A 111 -1.13 3.31 -8.05
CA TYR A 111 -0.03 2.68 -8.78
C TYR A 111 0.53 1.46 -8.04
N VAL A 112 0.86 1.61 -6.76
CA VAL A 112 1.42 0.52 -5.94
C VAL A 112 0.41 -0.61 -5.79
N ALA A 113 -0.88 -0.31 -5.56
CA ALA A 113 -1.91 -1.33 -5.42
C ALA A 113 -2.09 -2.14 -6.71
N VAL A 114 -2.17 -1.48 -7.88
CA VAL A 114 -2.34 -2.16 -9.18
C VAL A 114 -1.11 -2.99 -9.53
N TRP A 115 0.09 -2.39 -9.40
CA TRP A 115 1.35 -3.07 -9.68
C TRP A 115 1.55 -4.28 -8.78
N ALA A 116 1.39 -4.12 -7.45
CA ALA A 116 1.57 -5.22 -6.51
C ALA A 116 0.51 -6.31 -6.67
N HIS A 117 -0.75 -5.95 -6.92
CA HIS A 117 -1.82 -6.90 -7.19
C HIS A 117 -1.48 -7.82 -8.35
N ALA A 118 -1.03 -7.27 -9.48
CA ALA A 118 -0.65 -8.06 -10.66
C ALA A 118 0.50 -9.02 -10.37
N GLN A 119 1.54 -8.57 -9.66
CA GLN A 119 2.68 -9.40 -9.28
C GLN A 119 2.28 -10.52 -8.29
N ILE A 120 1.50 -10.18 -7.27
CA ILE A 120 1.04 -11.14 -6.26
C ILE A 120 0.21 -12.25 -6.89
N LEU A 121 -0.68 -11.93 -7.84
CA LEU A 121 -1.46 -12.95 -8.55
C LEU A 121 -0.57 -13.85 -9.42
N ALA A 122 0.43 -13.29 -10.09
CA ALA A 122 1.38 -14.05 -10.89
C ALA A 122 2.20 -15.02 -10.01
N PHE A 123 2.70 -14.55 -8.86
CA PHE A 123 3.43 -15.41 -7.92
C PHE A 123 2.53 -16.44 -7.24
N LYS A 124 1.29 -16.10 -6.91
CA LYS A 124 0.31 -17.07 -6.42
C LYS A 124 0.10 -18.21 -7.42
N ALA A 125 -0.05 -17.89 -8.71
CA ALA A 125 -0.23 -18.91 -9.75
C ALA A 125 1.00 -19.84 -9.86
N GLN A 126 2.21 -19.31 -9.70
CA GLN A 126 3.45 -20.11 -9.66
C GLN A 126 3.56 -20.95 -8.38
N PHE A 127 3.21 -20.36 -7.23
CA PHE A 127 3.22 -21.03 -5.92
C PHE A 127 2.30 -22.25 -5.90
N LEU A 128 1.13 -22.18 -6.53
CA LEU A 128 0.20 -23.30 -6.64
C LEU A 128 0.69 -24.44 -7.54
N GLN A 129 1.79 -24.24 -8.28
CA GLN A 129 2.43 -25.28 -9.12
C GLN A 129 3.57 -25.99 -8.40
N VAL A 130 3.88 -25.61 -7.15
CA VAL A 130 4.95 -26.24 -6.37
C VAL A 130 4.55 -27.67 -6.00
N ASP A 131 5.47 -28.62 -6.22
CA ASP A 131 5.32 -29.99 -5.70
C ASP A 131 5.61 -30.00 -4.20
N PHE A 132 4.56 -29.81 -3.40
CA PHE A 132 4.64 -29.78 -1.94
C PHE A 132 5.04 -31.15 -1.33
N GLU A 133 4.79 -32.28 -1.98
CA GLU A 133 5.23 -33.57 -1.48
C GLU A 133 6.77 -33.71 -1.61
N ALA A 134 7.33 -33.31 -2.75
CA ALA A 134 8.76 -33.24 -2.94
C ALA A 134 9.40 -32.19 -2.03
N LEU A 135 8.74 -31.03 -1.88
CA LEU A 135 9.20 -29.94 -1.00
C LEU A 135 9.27 -30.39 0.45
N LYS A 136 8.27 -31.14 0.94
CA LYS A 136 8.25 -31.70 2.31
C LYS A 136 9.48 -32.59 2.54
N LYS A 137 9.74 -33.52 1.64
CA LYS A 137 10.90 -34.43 1.74
C LYS A 137 12.23 -33.67 1.70
N PHE A 138 12.28 -32.57 0.97
CA PHE A 138 13.46 -31.69 0.91
C PHE A 138 13.62 -30.90 2.21
N ALA A 139 12.55 -30.26 2.69
CA ALA A 139 12.51 -29.46 3.92
C ALA A 139 12.91 -30.28 5.15
N ASP A 140 12.39 -31.50 5.29
CA ASP A 140 12.73 -32.42 6.35
C ASP A 140 14.23 -32.76 6.38
N ARG A 141 14.86 -32.94 5.19
CA ARG A 141 16.30 -33.21 5.08
C ARG A 141 17.16 -32.00 5.40
N GLN A 142 16.67 -30.80 5.10
CA GLN A 142 17.41 -29.54 5.30
C GLN A 142 17.08 -28.86 6.63
N HIS A 143 16.18 -29.42 7.42
CA HIS A 143 15.66 -28.82 8.66
C HIS A 143 15.14 -27.38 8.44
N THR A 144 14.48 -27.13 7.29
CA THR A 144 13.90 -25.84 6.96
C THR A 144 12.39 -25.84 7.13
N LEU A 145 11.82 -24.67 7.38
CA LEU A 145 10.36 -24.48 7.48
C LEU A 145 9.83 -24.07 6.11
N TYR A 146 8.58 -24.45 5.83
CA TYR A 146 7.83 -24.03 4.65
C TYR A 146 6.35 -23.94 4.96
N THR A 147 5.58 -23.33 4.09
CA THR A 147 4.12 -23.25 4.19
C THR A 147 3.49 -23.65 2.85
N GLU A 148 2.32 -24.29 2.93
CA GLU A 148 1.43 -24.55 1.79
C GLU A 148 0.29 -23.52 1.73
N SER A 149 0.23 -22.62 2.71
CA SER A 149 -0.82 -21.61 2.84
C SER A 149 -0.69 -20.51 1.80
N THR A 150 -1.79 -20.16 1.16
CA THR A 150 -1.89 -19.00 0.26
C THR A 150 -2.29 -17.71 0.97
N PHE A 151 -2.34 -17.71 2.31
CA PHE A 151 -2.86 -16.61 3.12
C PHE A 151 -2.30 -15.23 2.71
N TRP A 152 -0.98 -15.11 2.60
CA TRP A 152 -0.33 -13.84 2.25
C TRP A 152 -0.63 -13.42 0.81
N PHE A 153 -0.87 -14.37 -0.11
CA PHE A 153 -1.32 -14.06 -1.46
C PHE A 153 -2.78 -13.62 -1.52
N ASP A 154 -3.61 -13.95 -0.53
CA ASP A 154 -5.05 -13.66 -0.56
C ASP A 154 -5.39 -12.39 0.22
N VAL A 155 -4.74 -12.16 1.35
CA VAL A 155 -5.03 -11.03 2.24
C VAL A 155 -4.75 -9.66 1.60
N HIS A 156 -3.91 -9.59 0.56
CA HIS A 156 -3.60 -8.34 -0.14
C HIS A 156 -4.84 -7.61 -0.66
N VAL A 157 -5.88 -8.35 -1.07
CA VAL A 157 -7.12 -7.74 -1.57
C VAL A 157 -7.77 -6.86 -0.50
N ALA A 158 -7.84 -7.36 0.75
CA ALA A 158 -8.38 -6.59 1.87
C ALA A 158 -7.49 -5.38 2.21
N VAL A 159 -6.17 -5.57 2.19
CA VAL A 159 -5.18 -4.51 2.47
C VAL A 159 -5.29 -3.38 1.44
N PHE A 160 -5.32 -3.71 0.15
CA PHE A 160 -5.42 -2.70 -0.91
C PHE A 160 -6.81 -2.07 -0.97
N ALA A 161 -7.88 -2.82 -0.72
CA ALA A 161 -9.22 -2.26 -0.61
C ALA A 161 -9.27 -1.20 0.51
N PHE A 162 -8.69 -1.46 1.66
CA PHE A 162 -8.61 -0.49 2.75
C PHE A 162 -7.84 0.78 2.33
N ALA A 163 -6.69 0.63 1.68
CA ALA A 163 -5.89 1.76 1.19
C ALA A 163 -6.65 2.59 0.13
N ILE A 164 -7.34 1.94 -0.81
CA ILE A 164 -8.15 2.62 -1.83
C ILE A 164 -9.33 3.35 -1.21
N ILE A 165 -10.07 2.74 -0.28
CA ILE A 165 -11.19 3.38 0.42
C ILE A 165 -10.71 4.62 1.17
N ALA A 166 -9.58 4.55 1.88
CA ALA A 166 -9.01 5.70 2.59
C ALA A 166 -8.68 6.85 1.63
N ASN A 167 -8.14 6.55 0.43
CA ASN A 167 -7.84 7.56 -0.59
C ASN A 167 -9.11 8.13 -1.25
N VAL A 168 -10.15 7.33 -1.47
CA VAL A 168 -11.45 7.82 -1.97
C VAL A 168 -12.07 8.80 -0.97
N LEU A 169 -12.05 8.50 0.33
CA LEU A 169 -12.50 9.40 1.37
C LEU A 169 -11.68 10.70 1.42
N LEU A 170 -10.37 10.61 1.18
CA LEU A 170 -9.49 11.77 1.11
C LEU A 170 -9.88 12.70 -0.06
N ILE A 171 -10.10 12.15 -1.25
CA ILE A 171 -10.51 12.90 -2.44
C ILE A 171 -11.90 13.54 -2.21
N ALA A 172 -12.86 12.76 -1.70
CA ALA A 172 -14.20 13.27 -1.40
C ALA A 172 -14.17 14.44 -0.40
N ASN A 173 -13.36 14.32 0.65
CA ASN A 173 -13.18 15.40 1.61
C ASN A 173 -12.48 16.62 1.00
N MET A 174 -11.56 16.45 0.05
CA MET A 174 -10.95 17.56 -0.67
C MET A 174 -11.97 18.27 -1.57
N ILE A 175 -12.82 17.54 -2.29
CA ILE A 175 -13.91 18.12 -3.11
C ILE A 175 -14.84 18.96 -2.22
N TRP A 176 -15.23 18.43 -1.05
CA TRP A 176 -16.05 19.17 -0.10
C TRP A 176 -15.37 20.47 0.37
N LYS A 177 -14.07 20.42 0.65
CA LYS A 177 -13.30 21.63 0.99
C LYS A 177 -13.37 22.68 -0.13
N PHE A 178 -13.28 22.27 -1.40
CA PHE A 178 -13.41 23.18 -2.54
C PHE A 178 -14.77 23.85 -2.61
N GLN A 179 -15.84 23.09 -2.41
CA GLN A 179 -17.19 23.62 -2.41
C GLN A 179 -17.36 24.70 -1.34
N LEU A 180 -16.93 24.41 -0.10
CA LEU A 180 -17.00 25.38 0.99
C LEU A 180 -16.20 26.67 0.72
N MET A 181 -15.03 26.54 0.09
CA MET A 181 -14.21 27.69 -0.27
C MET A 181 -14.85 28.52 -1.38
N LYS A 182 -15.53 27.90 -2.34
CA LYS A 182 -16.28 28.58 -3.42
C LYS A 182 -17.46 29.35 -2.84
N GLU A 183 -18.25 28.72 -1.98
CA GLU A 183 -19.38 29.36 -1.29
C GLU A 183 -18.92 30.57 -0.50
N GLU A 184 -17.84 30.45 0.26
CA GLU A 184 -17.29 31.55 1.04
C GLU A 184 -16.86 32.74 0.17
N LYS A 185 -16.21 32.46 -0.98
CA LYS A 185 -15.81 33.48 -1.93
C LYS A 185 -17.02 34.22 -2.48
N GLN A 186 -18.09 33.52 -2.85
CA GLN A 186 -19.34 34.11 -3.35
C GLN A 186 -20.01 35.02 -2.30
N LEU A 187 -20.03 34.60 -1.03
CA LEU A 187 -20.58 35.41 0.05
C LEU A 187 -19.78 36.70 0.28
N ILE A 188 -18.45 36.66 0.18
CA ILE A 188 -17.59 37.83 0.31
C ILE A 188 -17.82 38.80 -0.87
N GLU A 189 -17.97 38.27 -2.08
CA GLU A 189 -18.23 39.10 -3.29
C GLU A 189 -19.62 39.76 -3.19
N ALA A 190 -20.66 39.02 -2.80
CA ALA A 190 -22.01 39.56 -2.59
C ALA A 190 -22.06 40.63 -1.48
N GLY A 191 -21.32 40.41 -0.38
CA GLY A 191 -21.22 41.41 0.70
C GLY A 191 -20.50 42.71 0.30
N LYS A 192 -19.53 42.62 -0.62
CA LYS A 192 -18.86 43.81 -1.18
C LYS A 192 -19.77 44.59 -2.14
N GLY A 193 -20.61 43.90 -2.92
CA GLY A 193 -21.57 44.54 -3.81
C GLY A 193 -22.75 45.23 -3.10
N ALA A 194 -23.03 44.85 -1.84
CA ALA A 194 -24.07 45.46 -1.03
C ALA A 194 -23.62 46.77 -0.30
N VAL A 195 -22.33 47.06 -0.29
CA VAL A 195 -21.71 48.23 0.38
C VAL A 195 -21.28 49.31 -0.64
N ALA A 196 -21.35 49.01 -1.95
CA ALA A 196 -21.09 49.92 -3.05
C ALA A 196 -22.41 50.48 -3.63
#